data_d2bef9e99b5ba4136b641cb621948fda
#
_entry.id   d2bef9e99b5ba4136b641cb621948fda
#
_cell.length_a   1.000
_cell.length_b   1.000
_cell.length_c   1.000
_cell.angle_alpha   90.00
_cell.angle_beta   90.00
_cell.angle_gamma   90.00
#
_symmetry.space_group_name_H-M   'P 1'
#
loop_
_entity.id
_entity.type
_entity.pdbx_description
1 polymer ?
#
loop_
_entity_poly.entity_id
_entity_poly.type
_entity_poly.pdbx_seq_one_letter_code
_entity_poly.pdbx_strand_id
1 'polypeptide(L)'
;SQDETAYIAEIEKEREEKDRFMRTSQESPFADNPDSYTGLKYYPPDPRYRVIANLVPIQQKKTVILATNDGKEQRYIEYAYAEFKLDAVSNRLLILEIADMGPFRGKLFLAFGDETSARETYGAGRYLDVTKNPGSATIKLDFNLAYNPYCAYNNSFTCPLPPRENILSIAIPAGEKTYPQ
;
A
#
# COMPACT_ATOMS: atom_id res chain seq x y z
N SER A 1 24.23 6.19 -9.07
CA SER A 1 25.18 5.52 -8.16
C SER A 1 24.96 4.01 -8.20
N GLN A 2 25.95 3.26 -7.74
CA GLN A 2 25.82 1.80 -7.64
C GLN A 2 24.69 1.40 -6.68
N ASP A 3 24.49 2.16 -5.60
CA ASP A 3 23.43 1.89 -4.63
C ASP A 3 22.04 2.08 -5.27
N GLU A 4 21.88 3.11 -6.08
CA GLU A 4 20.63 3.32 -6.80
C GLU A 4 20.39 2.22 -7.83
N THR A 5 21.42 1.81 -8.56
CA THR A 5 21.32 0.73 -9.54
C THR A 5 20.92 -0.59 -8.86
N ALA A 6 21.54 -0.90 -7.73
CA ALA A 6 21.22 -2.11 -6.96
C ALA A 6 19.79 -2.05 -6.40
N TYR A 7 19.36 -0.90 -5.94
CA TYR A 7 18.00 -0.71 -5.44
C TYR A 7 16.98 -0.91 -6.55
N ILE A 8 17.21 -0.30 -7.72
CA ILE A 8 16.31 -0.45 -8.88
C ILE A 8 16.21 -1.93 -9.29
N ALA A 9 17.34 -2.64 -9.30
CA ALA A 9 17.37 -4.07 -9.62
C ALA A 9 16.53 -4.89 -8.62
N GLU A 10 16.58 -4.54 -7.34
CA GLU A 10 15.76 -5.20 -6.31
C GLU A 10 14.26 -4.97 -6.53
N ILE A 11 13.87 -3.75 -6.86
CA ILE A 11 12.47 -3.44 -7.15
C ILE A 11 11.99 -4.23 -8.37
N GLU A 12 12.79 -4.29 -9.42
CA GLU A 12 12.46 -5.05 -10.62
C GLU A 12 12.32 -6.54 -10.34
N LYS A 13 13.19 -7.08 -9.49
CA LYS A 13 13.12 -8.48 -9.06
C LYS A 13 11.83 -8.75 -8.29
N GLU A 14 11.46 -7.88 -7.36
CA GLU A 14 10.20 -8.02 -6.62
C GLU A 14 8.99 -7.98 -7.56
N ARG A 15 9.03 -7.14 -8.58
CA ARG A 15 7.96 -7.05 -9.58
C ARG A 15 7.86 -8.31 -10.42
N GLU A 16 8.99 -8.91 -10.77
CA GLU A 16 9.00 -10.20 -11.48
C GLU A 16 8.41 -11.33 -10.63
N GLU A 17 8.77 -11.36 -9.35
CA GLU A 17 8.23 -12.35 -8.41
C GLU A 17 6.72 -12.17 -8.22
N LYS A 18 6.25 -10.94 -8.12
CA LYS A 18 4.82 -10.64 -8.01
C LYS A 18 4.07 -11.03 -9.29
N ASP A 19 4.65 -10.77 -10.45
CA ASP A 19 4.06 -11.19 -11.73
C ASP A 19 3.88 -12.70 -11.79
N ARG A 20 4.89 -13.45 -11.35
CA ARG A 20 4.81 -14.91 -11.28
C ARG A 20 3.73 -15.35 -10.31
N PHE A 21 3.65 -14.73 -9.13
CA PHE A 21 2.60 -15.02 -8.16
C PHE A 21 1.21 -14.80 -8.77
N MET A 22 1.00 -13.66 -9.43
CA MET A 22 -0.29 -13.35 -10.05
C MET A 22 -0.68 -14.38 -11.12
N ARG A 23 0.30 -14.88 -11.90
CA ARG A 23 0.06 -15.86 -12.95
C ARG A 23 -0.20 -17.27 -12.44
N THR A 24 0.47 -17.67 -11.37
CA THR A 24 0.57 -19.10 -11.05
C THR A 24 0.06 -19.48 -9.68
N SER A 25 -0.07 -18.55 -8.74
CA SER A 25 -0.47 -18.89 -7.38
C SER A 25 -1.97 -19.19 -7.29
N GLN A 26 -2.31 -20.20 -6.51
CA GLN A 26 -3.71 -20.48 -6.18
C GLN A 26 -4.32 -19.40 -5.27
N GLU A 27 -3.48 -18.58 -4.66
CA GLU A 27 -3.92 -17.46 -3.82
C GLU A 27 -4.02 -16.15 -4.60
N SER A 28 -3.68 -16.16 -5.89
CA SER A 28 -3.79 -14.98 -6.75
C SER A 28 -5.26 -14.58 -6.94
N PRO A 29 -5.55 -13.28 -7.06
CA PRO A 29 -6.90 -12.84 -7.45
C PRO A 29 -7.31 -13.30 -8.85
N PHE A 30 -6.37 -13.83 -9.64
CA PHE A 30 -6.61 -14.40 -10.97
C PHE A 30 -6.66 -15.93 -10.94
N ALA A 31 -6.63 -16.56 -9.77
CA ALA A 31 -6.53 -18.02 -9.69
C ALA A 31 -7.67 -18.75 -10.40
N ASP A 32 -8.88 -18.20 -10.40
CA ASP A 32 -10.05 -18.82 -11.05
C ASP A 32 -10.03 -18.64 -12.57
N ASN A 33 -9.26 -17.69 -13.08
CA ASN A 33 -9.14 -17.45 -14.52
C ASN A 33 -7.74 -16.89 -14.84
N PRO A 34 -6.68 -17.72 -14.73
CA PRO A 34 -5.31 -17.23 -14.92
C PRO A 34 -5.06 -16.61 -16.29
N ASP A 35 -5.77 -17.07 -17.32
CA ASP A 35 -5.60 -16.57 -18.69
C ASP A 35 -6.09 -15.13 -18.85
N SER A 36 -6.90 -14.63 -17.93
CA SER A 36 -7.35 -13.23 -17.95
C SER A 36 -6.29 -12.25 -17.49
N TYR A 37 -5.23 -12.73 -16.85
CA TYR A 37 -4.17 -11.86 -16.33
C TYR A 37 -3.30 -11.35 -17.49
N THR A 38 -3.18 -10.02 -17.58
CA THR A 38 -2.44 -9.37 -18.67
C THR A 38 -1.17 -8.65 -18.21
N GLY A 39 -0.79 -8.83 -16.96
CA GLY A 39 0.39 -8.19 -16.38
C GLY A 39 0.06 -6.93 -15.58
N LEU A 40 0.82 -6.69 -14.54
CA LEU A 40 0.70 -5.48 -13.73
C LEU A 40 1.43 -4.32 -14.41
N LYS A 41 0.95 -3.11 -14.19
CA LYS A 41 1.55 -1.88 -14.69
C LYS A 41 2.12 -1.09 -13.53
N TYR A 42 3.30 -0.51 -13.73
CA TYR A 42 4.03 0.21 -12.69
C TYR A 42 4.60 1.50 -13.24
N TYR A 43 4.82 2.45 -12.33
CA TYR A 43 5.75 3.54 -12.61
C TYR A 43 7.18 3.00 -12.60
N PRO A 44 8.10 3.62 -13.34
CA PRO A 44 9.52 3.24 -13.22
C PRO A 44 10.00 3.36 -11.76
N PRO A 45 10.87 2.46 -11.29
CA PRO A 45 11.44 2.62 -9.96
C PRO A 45 12.16 3.95 -9.81
N ASP A 46 11.86 4.65 -8.71
CA ASP A 46 12.45 5.96 -8.43
C ASP A 46 12.84 6.04 -6.96
N PRO A 47 14.16 6.11 -6.65
CA PRO A 47 14.63 6.16 -5.26
C PRO A 47 14.10 7.33 -4.44
N ARG A 48 13.62 8.42 -5.08
CA ARG A 48 13.04 9.55 -4.36
C ARG A 48 11.79 9.15 -3.56
N TYR A 49 11.11 8.12 -4.00
CA TYR A 49 9.89 7.66 -3.35
C TYR A 49 10.14 6.55 -2.34
N ARG A 50 11.39 6.25 -2.04
CA ARG A 50 11.80 5.44 -0.90
C ARG A 50 12.07 6.38 0.28
N VAL A 51 11.07 6.53 1.14
CA VAL A 51 11.06 7.57 2.16
C VAL A 51 11.33 6.97 3.54
N ILE A 52 12.12 7.65 4.35
CA ILE A 52 12.25 7.35 5.78
C ILE A 52 11.41 8.37 6.51
N ALA A 53 10.30 7.92 7.09
CA ALA A 53 9.38 8.78 7.81
C ALA A 53 9.69 8.79 9.29
N ASN A 54 9.33 9.88 9.96
CA ASN A 54 9.34 9.94 11.41
C ASN A 54 8.11 9.19 11.94
N LEU A 55 8.32 8.29 12.88
CA LEU A 55 7.25 7.53 13.50
C LEU A 55 6.81 8.26 14.76
N VAL A 56 5.55 8.67 14.78
CA VAL A 56 4.95 9.38 15.91
C VAL A 56 3.95 8.45 16.57
N PRO A 57 4.30 7.84 17.71
CA PRO A 57 3.39 6.91 18.37
C PRO A 57 2.12 7.61 18.85
N ILE A 58 1.01 6.90 18.79
CA ILE A 58 -0.28 7.33 19.32
C ILE A 58 -0.43 6.69 20.69
N GLN A 59 -0.56 7.50 21.74
CA GLN A 59 -0.63 6.99 23.09
C GLN A 59 -2.03 6.47 23.44
N GLN A 60 -3.07 7.24 23.11
CA GLN A 60 -4.45 6.81 23.31
C GLN A 60 -4.99 6.24 22.02
N LYS A 61 -4.73 4.97 21.79
CA LYS A 61 -5.09 4.28 20.56
C LYS A 61 -6.58 4.00 20.51
N LYS A 62 -7.22 4.52 19.48
CA LYS A 62 -8.65 4.35 19.26
C LYS A 62 -8.91 3.22 18.29
N THR A 63 -10.08 2.61 18.42
CA THR A 63 -10.60 1.71 17.39
C THR A 63 -11.05 2.53 16.19
N VAL A 64 -10.67 2.07 15.00
CA VAL A 64 -11.03 2.70 13.74
C VAL A 64 -11.81 1.68 12.91
N ILE A 65 -12.96 2.09 12.39
CA ILE A 65 -13.76 1.27 11.51
C ILE A 65 -13.57 1.80 10.09
N LEU A 66 -13.08 0.96 9.19
CA LEU A 66 -12.94 1.32 7.79
C LEU A 66 -14.08 0.71 6.98
N ALA A 67 -14.67 1.53 6.11
CA ALA A 67 -15.58 1.04 5.09
C ALA A 67 -14.80 0.21 4.07
N THR A 68 -15.51 -0.67 3.37
CA THR A 68 -14.96 -1.50 2.31
C THR A 68 -15.72 -1.23 1.00
N ASN A 69 -15.17 -1.77 -0.09
CA ASN A 69 -15.78 -1.60 -1.42
C ASN A 69 -17.19 -2.17 -1.56
N ASP A 70 -17.57 -3.12 -0.71
CA ASP A 70 -18.87 -3.81 -0.78
C ASP A 70 -19.81 -3.48 0.38
N GLY A 71 -19.53 -2.39 1.11
CA GLY A 71 -20.37 -1.92 2.21
C GLY A 71 -20.17 -2.61 3.53
N LYS A 72 -19.26 -3.58 3.61
CA LYS A 72 -18.89 -4.19 4.88
C LYS A 72 -17.96 -3.26 5.65
N GLU A 73 -17.76 -3.56 6.94
CA GLU A 73 -16.88 -2.81 7.80
C GLU A 73 -15.80 -3.71 8.37
N GLN A 74 -14.59 -3.17 8.56
CA GLN A 74 -13.47 -3.87 9.19
C GLN A 74 -12.91 -3.01 10.31
N ARG A 75 -12.44 -3.65 11.38
CA ARG A 75 -11.98 -2.97 12.57
C ARG A 75 -10.46 -3.00 12.69
N TYR A 76 -9.94 -1.85 13.07
CA TYR A 76 -8.51 -1.61 13.26
C TYR A 76 -8.30 -0.86 14.57
N ILE A 77 -7.05 -0.80 15.01
CA ILE A 77 -6.63 0.03 16.14
C ILE A 77 -5.57 0.98 15.61
N GLU A 78 -5.63 2.25 16.03
CA GLU A 78 -4.58 3.21 15.70
C GLU A 78 -3.24 2.70 16.22
N TYR A 79 -2.19 2.85 15.43
CA TYR A 79 -0.84 2.45 15.83
C TYR A 79 0.07 3.67 15.97
N ALA A 80 0.31 4.40 14.89
CA ALA A 80 1.20 5.54 14.87
C ALA A 80 0.94 6.39 13.63
N TYR A 81 1.43 7.62 13.64
CA TYR A 81 1.54 8.42 12.42
C TYR A 81 2.94 8.29 11.83
N ALA A 82 3.02 8.27 10.52
CA ALA A 82 4.27 8.40 9.77
C ALA A 82 4.29 9.80 9.15
N GLU A 83 5.29 10.60 9.53
CA GLU A 83 5.43 11.97 9.05
C GLU A 83 6.65 12.09 8.14
N PHE A 84 6.49 12.68 6.98
CA PHE A 84 7.55 12.79 5.99
C PHE A 84 7.33 14.00 5.09
N LYS A 85 8.41 14.47 4.48
CA LYS A 85 8.36 15.49 3.45
C LYS A 85 8.64 14.87 2.09
N LEU A 86 7.87 15.31 1.10
CA LEU A 86 8.10 14.96 -0.29
C LEU A 86 7.96 16.24 -1.10
N ASP A 87 8.99 16.59 -1.90
CA ASP A 87 9.03 17.85 -2.64
C ASP A 87 8.73 19.07 -1.76
N ALA A 88 9.32 19.09 -0.55
CA ALA A 88 9.14 20.13 0.47
C ALA A 88 7.73 20.21 1.06
N VAL A 89 6.82 19.34 0.69
CA VAL A 89 5.47 19.27 1.27
C VAL A 89 5.46 18.28 2.43
N SER A 90 4.96 18.70 3.58
CA SER A 90 4.80 17.84 4.76
C SER A 90 3.57 16.97 4.62
N ASN A 91 3.73 15.70 4.91
CA ASN A 91 2.67 14.70 4.81
C ASN A 91 2.59 13.87 6.08
N ARG A 92 1.42 13.32 6.35
CA ARG A 92 1.21 12.44 7.49
C ARG A 92 0.25 11.32 7.08
N LEU A 93 0.62 10.09 7.43
CA LEU A 93 -0.21 8.91 7.20
C LEU A 93 -0.47 8.20 8.52
N LEU A 94 -1.72 7.84 8.75
CA LEU A 94 -2.12 7.03 9.90
C LEU A 94 -1.86 5.57 9.58
N ILE A 95 -1.02 4.93 10.40
CA ILE A 95 -0.77 3.50 10.34
C ILE A 95 -1.70 2.82 11.34
N LEU A 96 -2.39 1.80 10.88
CA LEU A 96 -3.34 1.04 11.66
C LEU A 96 -2.80 -0.36 11.97
N GLU A 97 -3.39 -0.98 12.97
CA GLU A 97 -3.14 -2.38 13.32
C GLU A 97 -4.44 -3.16 13.14
N ILE A 98 -4.36 -4.32 12.52
CA ILE A 98 -5.53 -5.16 12.26
C ILE A 98 -6.05 -5.72 13.58
N ALA A 99 -7.32 -5.42 13.89
CA ALA A 99 -7.96 -5.79 15.15
C ALA A 99 -8.85 -7.02 15.03
N ASP A 100 -9.43 -7.26 13.86
CA ASP A 100 -10.32 -8.39 13.66
C ASP A 100 -9.60 -9.72 13.85
N MET A 101 -10.32 -10.70 14.36
CA MET A 101 -9.79 -12.05 14.56
C MET A 101 -9.38 -12.67 13.23
N GLY A 102 -8.29 -13.38 13.22
CA GLY A 102 -7.78 -14.05 12.04
C GLY A 102 -6.26 -14.06 11.98
N PRO A 103 -5.68 -14.60 10.90
CA PRO A 103 -4.23 -14.79 10.79
C PRO A 103 -3.46 -13.46 10.67
N PHE A 104 -4.13 -12.37 10.32
CA PHE A 104 -3.47 -11.06 10.16
C PHE A 104 -3.61 -10.16 11.38
N ARG A 105 -4.30 -10.60 12.43
CA ARG A 105 -4.46 -9.80 13.64
C ARG A 105 -3.11 -9.38 14.21
N GLY A 106 -2.99 -8.10 14.53
CA GLY A 106 -1.75 -7.52 15.07
C GLY A 106 -0.78 -7.02 14.02
N LYS A 107 -1.00 -7.33 12.74
CA LYS A 107 -0.17 -6.80 11.66
C LYS A 107 -0.56 -5.36 11.37
N LEU A 108 0.41 -4.58 10.90
CA LEU A 108 0.15 -3.20 10.50
C LEU A 108 -0.54 -3.15 9.15
N PHE A 109 -1.33 -2.10 8.96
CA PHE A 109 -2.07 -1.85 7.75
C PHE A 109 -1.95 -0.37 7.37
N LEU A 110 -1.56 -0.08 6.14
CA LEU A 110 -1.43 1.27 5.63
C LEU A 110 -2.08 1.35 4.25
N ALA A 111 -3.17 2.10 4.19
CA ALA A 111 -3.87 2.41 2.95
C ALA A 111 -3.88 3.92 2.75
N PHE A 112 -3.68 4.37 1.53
CA PHE A 112 -3.60 5.78 1.20
C PHE A 112 -4.15 6.07 -0.19
N GLY A 113 -4.56 7.31 -0.39
CA GLY A 113 -4.83 7.85 -1.71
C GLY A 113 -3.95 9.07 -1.96
N ASP A 114 -3.82 9.48 -3.20
CA ASP A 114 -3.04 10.64 -3.59
C ASP A 114 -3.63 11.28 -4.85
N GLU A 115 -2.97 12.28 -5.41
CA GLU A 115 -3.49 12.97 -6.60
C GLU A 115 -3.48 12.10 -7.86
N THR A 116 -2.77 10.97 -7.88
CA THR A 116 -2.82 10.01 -9.00
C THR A 116 -4.05 9.11 -8.94
N SER A 117 -4.71 9.02 -7.77
CA SER A 117 -5.88 8.16 -7.58
C SER A 117 -7.01 8.53 -8.54
N ALA A 118 -7.62 7.52 -9.17
CA ALA A 118 -8.65 7.66 -10.20
C ALA A 118 -8.17 8.32 -11.50
N ARG A 119 -6.87 8.50 -11.65
CA ARG A 119 -6.23 8.98 -12.88
C ARG A 119 -5.30 7.89 -13.42
N GLU A 120 -4.07 7.86 -12.92
CA GLU A 120 -3.09 6.84 -13.33
C GLU A 120 -3.07 5.64 -12.40
N THR A 121 -3.62 5.77 -11.19
CA THR A 121 -3.68 4.69 -10.21
C THR A 121 -5.12 4.37 -9.82
N TYR A 122 -5.30 3.26 -9.13
CA TYR A 122 -6.62 2.78 -8.75
C TYR A 122 -7.37 3.81 -7.90
N GLY A 123 -8.65 4.06 -8.24
CA GLY A 123 -9.43 5.14 -7.64
C GLY A 123 -9.68 5.01 -6.15
N ALA A 124 -9.76 3.79 -5.63
CA ALA A 124 -9.96 3.56 -4.21
C ALA A 124 -8.66 3.57 -3.40
N GLY A 125 -7.54 3.94 -4.01
CA GLY A 125 -6.25 4.03 -3.33
C GLY A 125 -5.42 2.78 -3.43
N ARG A 126 -4.29 2.81 -2.74
CA ARG A 126 -3.30 1.73 -2.76
C ARG A 126 -2.87 1.39 -1.34
N TYR A 127 -2.25 0.24 -1.20
CA TYR A 127 -1.71 -0.26 0.07
C TYR A 127 -0.20 -0.24 0.06
N LEU A 128 0.36 -0.14 1.25
CA LEU A 128 1.80 -0.23 1.46
C LEU A 128 2.06 -1.10 2.67
N ASP A 129 2.88 -2.13 2.50
CA ASP A 129 3.27 -2.98 3.61
C ASP A 129 4.31 -2.26 4.46
N VAL A 130 4.06 -2.24 5.76
CA VAL A 130 4.97 -1.67 6.75
C VAL A 130 5.15 -2.66 7.88
N THR A 131 6.32 -2.66 8.48
CA THR A 131 6.67 -3.63 9.52
C THR A 131 6.94 -2.93 10.84
N LYS A 132 6.42 -3.50 11.93
CA LYS A 132 6.75 -3.04 13.27
C LYS A 132 8.25 -3.20 13.51
N ASN A 133 8.86 -2.13 14.02
CA ASN A 133 10.24 -2.15 14.45
C ASN A 133 10.31 -1.48 15.84
N PRO A 134 10.03 -2.24 16.91
CA PRO A 134 9.95 -1.68 18.25
C PRO A 134 11.22 -0.93 18.63
N GLY A 135 11.04 0.25 19.22
CA GLY A 135 12.16 1.10 19.61
C GLY A 135 12.70 2.01 18.53
N SER A 136 12.25 1.86 17.29
CA SER A 136 12.67 2.75 16.21
C SER A 136 11.85 4.05 16.22
N ALA A 137 12.52 5.16 16.02
CA ALA A 137 11.88 6.48 15.87
C ALA A 137 11.47 6.75 14.42
N THR A 138 11.80 5.84 13.49
CA THR A 138 11.51 6.01 12.07
C THR A 138 10.87 4.75 11.49
N ILE A 139 10.25 4.91 10.33
CA ILE A 139 9.67 3.81 9.58
C ILE A 139 9.93 4.05 8.09
N LYS A 140 10.28 2.99 7.37
CA LYS A 140 10.51 3.07 5.94
C LYS A 140 9.21 2.94 5.17
N LEU A 141 8.96 3.90 4.31
CA LEU A 141 7.82 3.89 3.39
C LEU A 141 8.37 3.87 1.96
N ASP A 142 8.43 2.71 1.35
CA ASP A 142 8.87 2.59 -0.03
C ASP A 142 7.68 2.58 -0.97
N PHE A 143 7.33 3.75 -1.49
CA PHE A 143 6.16 3.88 -2.37
C PHE A 143 6.35 3.19 -3.73
N ASN A 144 7.58 2.83 -4.09
CA ASN A 144 7.81 1.98 -5.26
C ASN A 144 7.19 0.59 -5.10
N LEU A 145 6.89 0.19 -3.86
CA LEU A 145 6.25 -1.07 -3.53
C LEU A 145 4.75 -0.93 -3.25
N ALA A 146 4.18 0.26 -3.45
CA ALA A 146 2.73 0.46 -3.30
C ALA A 146 1.97 -0.40 -4.30
N TYR A 147 0.87 -1.02 -3.85
CA TYR A 147 0.14 -1.97 -4.66
C TYR A 147 -1.37 -1.80 -4.54
N ASN A 148 -2.09 -2.28 -5.54
CA ASN A 148 -3.55 -2.21 -5.57
C ASN A 148 -4.16 -3.26 -4.64
N PRO A 149 -5.29 -2.93 -3.98
CA PRO A 149 -6.08 -3.97 -3.34
C PRO A 149 -6.59 -4.96 -4.38
N TYR A 150 -6.86 -6.20 -3.95
CA TYR A 150 -7.31 -7.26 -4.87
C TYR A 150 -8.61 -6.91 -5.59
N CYS A 151 -9.43 -6.03 -5.00
CA CYS A 151 -10.66 -5.54 -5.63
C CYS A 151 -10.42 -4.82 -6.96
N ALA A 152 -9.21 -4.31 -7.16
CA ALA A 152 -8.82 -3.69 -8.44
C ALA A 152 -8.73 -4.71 -9.57
N TYR A 153 -8.58 -5.99 -9.25
CA TYR A 153 -8.43 -7.08 -10.20
C TYR A 153 -9.66 -7.99 -10.27
N ASN A 154 -10.37 -8.12 -9.15
CA ASN A 154 -11.47 -9.08 -9.03
C ASN A 154 -12.51 -8.56 -8.03
N ASN A 155 -13.73 -8.33 -8.52
CA ASN A 155 -14.82 -7.73 -7.73
C ASN A 155 -15.32 -8.60 -6.56
N SER A 156 -14.91 -9.86 -6.51
CA SER A 156 -15.37 -10.76 -5.44
C SER A 156 -14.67 -10.54 -4.10
N PHE A 157 -13.62 -9.73 -4.06
CA PHE A 157 -12.90 -9.45 -2.83
C PHE A 157 -13.50 -8.29 -2.05
N THR A 158 -13.40 -8.36 -0.73
CA THR A 158 -13.76 -7.28 0.19
C THR A 158 -12.47 -6.58 0.62
N CYS A 159 -12.35 -5.30 0.29
CA CYS A 159 -11.12 -4.55 0.50
C CYS A 159 -11.39 -3.25 1.25
N PRO A 160 -10.66 -2.97 2.33
CA PRO A 160 -10.86 -1.73 3.08
C PRO A 160 -10.39 -0.51 2.28
N LEU A 161 -11.16 0.58 2.43
CA LEU A 161 -10.83 1.87 1.87
C LEU A 161 -9.89 2.61 2.81
N PRO A 162 -9.03 3.49 2.29
CA PRO A 162 -8.17 4.32 3.15
C PRO A 162 -8.99 5.17 4.11
N PRO A 163 -8.50 5.43 5.33
CA PRO A 163 -9.11 6.45 6.16
C PRO A 163 -9.00 7.79 5.47
N ARG A 164 -9.99 8.66 5.72
CA ARG A 164 -10.07 9.96 5.03
C ARG A 164 -8.80 10.78 5.19
N GLU A 165 -8.19 10.73 6.37
CA GLU A 165 -6.95 11.47 6.65
C GLU A 165 -5.74 10.97 5.87
N ASN A 166 -5.82 9.79 5.26
CA ASN A 166 -4.75 9.24 4.44
C ASN A 166 -4.89 9.56 2.94
N ILE A 167 -5.78 10.47 2.59
CA ILE A 167 -5.86 10.98 1.22
C ILE A 167 -4.91 12.18 1.13
N LEU A 168 -3.78 11.97 0.49
CA LEU A 168 -2.74 12.98 0.40
C LEU A 168 -3.05 14.02 -0.68
N SER A 169 -2.60 15.24 -0.44
CA SER A 169 -2.79 16.36 -1.38
C SER A 169 -1.70 16.46 -2.44
N ILE A 170 -0.80 15.49 -2.48
CA ILE A 170 0.29 15.43 -3.46
C ILE A 170 0.12 14.19 -4.34
N ALA A 171 0.82 14.18 -5.47
CA ALA A 171 0.94 12.99 -6.29
C ALA A 171 2.11 12.12 -5.82
N ILE A 172 1.91 10.80 -5.80
CA ILE A 172 2.99 9.84 -5.58
C ILE A 172 3.06 8.93 -6.81
N PRO A 173 3.76 9.37 -7.87
CA PRO A 173 3.88 8.61 -9.10
C PRO A 173 4.94 7.51 -8.97
N ALA A 174 4.68 6.57 -8.08
CA ALA A 174 5.52 5.41 -7.81
C ALA A 174 4.63 4.21 -7.51
N GLY A 175 5.16 3.02 -7.73
CA GLY A 175 4.44 1.79 -7.45
C GLY A 175 3.48 1.39 -8.56
N GLU A 176 2.45 0.67 -8.18
CA GLU A 176 1.51 0.05 -9.13
C GLU A 176 0.50 1.05 -9.67
N LYS A 177 0.27 0.98 -10.97
CA LYS A 177 -0.72 1.79 -11.70
C LYS A 177 -2.03 1.01 -11.85
N THR A 178 -3.06 1.67 -12.39
CA THR A 178 -4.34 1.02 -12.65
C THR A 178 -4.15 -0.23 -13.50
N TYR A 179 -4.76 -1.32 -13.06
CA TYR A 179 -4.77 -2.55 -13.84
C TYR A 179 -5.82 -2.41 -14.96
N PRO A 180 -5.45 -2.66 -16.21
CA PRO A 180 -6.40 -2.60 -17.33
C PRO A 180 -7.44 -3.72 -17.20
N GLN A 181 -8.69 -3.35 -17.37
CA GLN A 181 -9.80 -4.32 -17.44
C GLN A 181 -10.30 -4.48 -18.85
#